data_17d01fca0d22c18d65a18d8c9815413e
#
_entry.id   17d01fca0d22c18d65a18d8c9815413e
#
_cell.length_a   1.000
_cell.length_b   1.000
_cell.length_c   1.000
_cell.angle_alpha   90.00
_cell.angle_beta   90.00
_cell.angle_gamma   90.00
#
_symmetry.space_group_name_H-M   'P 1'
#
loop_
_entity.id
_entity.type
_entity.pdbx_description
1 polymer ?
#
loop_
_entity_poly.entity_id
_entity_poly.type
_entity_poly.pdbx_seq_one_letter_code
_entity_poly.pdbx_strand_id
1 'polypeptide(L)'
;AIAGAGEPGAKEVQGFDWITPRSVTQGSLTKVLRLELDAGEAEAIACALEINADLLLLDERRARETAQRLGLKFIGILGVLTEAKRRQLIPRIRPVLDNLRHQAGFWVTDALYQRVLAVAGE
;
A
#
# COMPACT_ATOMS: atom_id res chain seq x y z
N ALA A 1 -10.08 -13.15 4.85
CA ALA A 1 -10.53 -12.50 4.82
C ALA A 1 -11.24 -11.58 3.88
N ILE A 2 -12.39 -11.17 4.34
CA ILE A 2 -13.23 -10.25 3.60
C ILE A 2 -13.40 -8.90 4.30
N ALA A 3 -12.42 -8.54 5.12
CA ALA A 3 -12.39 -7.24 5.76
C ALA A 3 -12.40 -6.16 4.66
N GLY A 4 -13.26 -5.16 4.81
CA GLY A 4 -13.41 -4.13 3.82
C GLY A 4 -14.27 -4.50 2.62
N ALA A 5 -15.09 -5.56 2.71
CA ALA A 5 -15.92 -6.02 1.59
C ALA A 5 -16.86 -4.96 1.03
N GLY A 6 -17.24 -3.95 1.83
CA GLY A 6 -18.07 -2.85 1.38
C GLY A 6 -17.29 -1.62 0.89
N GLU A 7 -15.98 -1.65 0.94
CA GLU A 7 -15.14 -0.52 0.57
C GLU A 7 -14.93 -0.43 -0.95
N PRO A 8 -14.61 0.78 -1.48
CA PRO A 8 -14.28 0.92 -2.89
C PRO A 8 -13.14 -0.02 -3.30
N GLY A 9 -13.31 -0.70 -4.42
CA GLY A 9 -12.30 -1.62 -4.95
C GLY A 9 -12.38 -3.04 -4.42
N ALA A 10 -13.22 -3.32 -3.42
CA ALA A 10 -13.28 -4.63 -2.81
C ALA A 10 -13.66 -5.74 -3.81
N LYS A 11 -14.66 -5.47 -4.66
CA LYS A 11 -15.10 -6.43 -5.67
C LYS A 11 -14.03 -6.68 -6.72
N GLU A 12 -13.36 -5.63 -7.14
CA GLU A 12 -12.28 -5.70 -8.12
C GLU A 12 -11.12 -6.54 -7.60
N VAL A 13 -10.71 -6.32 -6.35
CA VAL A 13 -9.65 -7.12 -5.73
C VAL A 13 -10.02 -8.59 -5.66
N GLN A 14 -11.25 -8.91 -5.27
CA GLN A 14 -11.72 -10.28 -5.21
C GLN A 14 -11.81 -10.94 -6.58
N GLY A 15 -12.05 -10.16 -7.63
CA GLY A 15 -12.19 -10.66 -9.00
C GLY A 15 -10.87 -10.84 -9.75
N PHE A 16 -9.77 -10.27 -9.26
CA PHE A 16 -8.48 -10.35 -9.95
C PHE A 16 -7.75 -11.66 -9.62
N ASP A 17 -7.39 -12.41 -10.65
CA ASP A 17 -6.66 -13.68 -10.48
C ASP A 17 -5.16 -13.48 -10.21
N TRP A 18 -4.61 -12.29 -10.49
CA TRP A 18 -3.21 -11.97 -10.21
C TRP A 18 -2.96 -11.56 -8.75
N ILE A 19 -4.02 -11.38 -7.97
CA ILE A 19 -3.93 -11.12 -6.53
C ILE A 19 -4.16 -12.44 -5.80
N THR A 20 -3.16 -12.89 -5.04
CA THR A 20 -3.22 -14.16 -4.31
C THR A 20 -3.38 -13.89 -2.82
N PRO A 21 -4.54 -14.24 -2.21
CA PRO A 21 -4.69 -14.15 -0.77
C PRO A 21 -3.76 -15.14 -0.06
N ARG A 22 -3.16 -14.70 1.05
CA ARG A 22 -2.32 -15.56 1.87
C ARG A 22 -2.61 -15.31 3.34
N SER A 23 -2.63 -16.40 4.11
CA SER A 23 -2.71 -16.32 5.56
C SER A 23 -1.29 -16.41 6.12
N VAL A 24 -1.02 -15.61 7.15
CA VAL A 24 0.27 -15.62 7.83
C VAL A 24 0.33 -16.81 8.78
N THR A 25 1.40 -17.59 8.70
CA THR A 25 1.58 -18.76 9.57
C THR A 25 2.35 -18.43 10.85
N GLN A 26 3.13 -17.35 10.88
CA GLN A 26 3.96 -16.95 12.02
C GLN A 26 3.19 -16.06 12.98
N GLY A 27 2.30 -16.66 13.79
CA GLY A 27 1.47 -15.93 14.73
C GLY A 27 2.26 -15.17 15.80
N SER A 28 3.40 -15.70 16.24
CA SER A 28 4.26 -15.04 17.23
C SER A 28 4.82 -13.73 16.70
N LEU A 29 5.30 -13.72 15.46
CA LEU A 29 5.82 -12.52 14.83
C LEU A 29 4.72 -11.48 14.67
N THR A 30 3.54 -11.88 14.22
CA THR A 30 2.40 -10.98 14.08
C THR A 30 2.02 -10.36 15.42
N LYS A 31 2.02 -11.13 16.51
CA LYS A 31 1.74 -10.61 17.84
C LYS A 31 2.73 -9.54 18.27
N VAL A 32 4.01 -9.76 18.03
CA VAL A 32 5.05 -8.78 18.37
C VAL A 32 4.85 -7.51 17.54
N LEU A 33 4.61 -7.64 16.26
CA LEU A 33 4.40 -6.49 15.36
C LEU A 33 3.16 -5.69 15.76
N ARG A 34 2.12 -6.35 16.25
CA ARG A 34 0.89 -5.68 16.67
C ARG A 34 1.04 -4.87 17.94
N LEU A 35 2.16 -4.94 18.62
CA LEU A 35 2.43 -4.03 19.76
C LEU A 35 2.57 -2.58 19.30
N GLU A 36 2.99 -2.37 18.05
CA GLU A 36 3.22 -1.02 17.50
C GLU A 36 2.38 -0.73 16.26
N LEU A 37 1.92 -1.77 15.55
CA LEU A 37 1.23 -1.64 14.27
C LEU A 37 -0.19 -2.18 14.36
N ASP A 38 -1.06 -1.74 13.45
CA ASP A 38 -2.38 -2.35 13.37
C ASP A 38 -2.30 -3.76 12.77
N ALA A 39 -3.43 -4.48 12.81
CA ALA A 39 -3.47 -5.87 12.38
C ALA A 39 -3.08 -6.05 10.91
N GLY A 40 -3.57 -5.17 10.04
CA GLY A 40 -3.30 -5.27 8.61
C GLY A 40 -1.83 -5.03 8.29
N GLU A 41 -1.23 -4.01 8.89
CA GLU A 41 0.17 -3.69 8.71
C GLU A 41 1.08 -4.79 9.24
N ALA A 42 0.76 -5.31 10.43
CA ALA A 42 1.52 -6.39 11.04
C ALA A 42 1.48 -7.65 10.18
N GLU A 43 0.31 -8.01 9.68
CA GLU A 43 0.16 -9.17 8.80
C GLU A 43 0.89 -8.98 7.47
N ALA A 44 0.83 -7.77 6.89
CA ALA A 44 1.52 -7.48 5.64
C ALA A 44 3.04 -7.63 5.80
N ILE A 45 3.60 -7.11 6.88
CA ILE A 45 5.04 -7.24 7.15
C ILE A 45 5.42 -8.69 7.41
N ALA A 46 4.64 -9.40 8.23
CA ALA A 46 4.89 -10.80 8.52
C ALA A 46 4.82 -11.64 7.24
N CYS A 47 3.83 -11.39 6.40
CA CYS A 47 3.68 -12.07 5.11
C CYS A 47 4.88 -11.80 4.21
N ALA A 48 5.32 -10.55 4.12
CA ALA A 48 6.47 -10.17 3.29
C ALA A 48 7.74 -10.91 3.72
N LEU A 49 7.96 -11.05 5.03
CA LEU A 49 9.09 -11.82 5.55
C LEU A 49 8.95 -13.31 5.25
N GLU A 50 7.74 -13.84 5.39
CA GLU A 50 7.48 -15.26 5.19
C GLU A 50 7.69 -15.69 3.74
N ILE A 51 7.29 -14.87 2.77
CA ILE A 51 7.41 -15.21 1.35
C ILE A 51 8.63 -14.59 0.67
N ASN A 52 9.48 -13.89 1.42
CA ASN A 52 10.61 -13.13 0.85
C ASN A 52 10.15 -12.20 -0.27
N ALA A 53 9.17 -11.36 0.03
CA ALA A 53 8.61 -10.44 -0.95
C ALA A 53 9.68 -9.50 -1.52
N ASP A 54 9.64 -9.27 -2.82
CA ASP A 54 10.53 -8.32 -3.48
C ASP A 54 10.21 -6.88 -3.12
N LEU A 55 8.92 -6.60 -2.88
CA LEU A 55 8.45 -5.26 -2.59
C LEU A 55 7.17 -5.34 -1.76
N LEU A 56 7.08 -4.50 -0.74
CA LEU A 56 5.92 -4.43 0.16
C LEU A 56 5.24 -3.09 -0.02
N LEU A 57 3.92 -3.10 -0.17
CA LEU A 57 3.15 -1.86 -0.28
C LEU A 57 2.71 -1.41 1.11
N LEU A 58 3.22 -0.26 1.55
CA LEU A 58 2.92 0.33 2.86
C LEU A 58 2.78 1.84 2.74
N ASP A 59 1.75 2.41 3.34
CA ASP A 59 1.56 3.85 3.35
C ASP A 59 1.84 4.50 4.71
N GLU A 60 1.66 3.77 5.80
CA GLU A 60 1.82 4.32 7.14
C GLU A 60 3.28 4.44 7.52
N ARG A 61 3.63 5.61 8.10
CA ARG A 61 5.01 5.92 8.46
C ARG A 61 5.61 4.91 9.44
N ARG A 62 4.85 4.56 10.49
CA ARG A 62 5.34 3.63 11.51
C ARG A 62 5.61 2.24 10.92
N ALA A 63 4.74 1.78 10.05
CA ALA A 63 4.92 0.52 9.35
C ALA A 63 6.15 0.54 8.45
N ARG A 64 6.39 1.65 7.75
CA ARG A 64 7.58 1.83 6.91
C ARG A 64 8.86 1.80 7.74
N GLU A 65 8.87 2.43 8.89
CA GLU A 65 10.03 2.42 9.79
C GLU A 65 10.33 1.01 10.26
N THR A 66 9.31 0.24 10.62
CA THR A 66 9.47 -1.15 11.02
C THR A 66 9.98 -2.00 9.86
N ALA A 67 9.40 -1.86 8.68
CA ALA A 67 9.82 -2.59 7.49
C ALA A 67 11.30 -2.31 7.15
N GLN A 68 11.71 -1.05 7.26
CA GLN A 68 13.08 -0.66 7.00
C GLN A 68 14.05 -1.33 7.97
N ARG A 69 13.70 -1.37 9.25
CA ARG A 69 14.53 -2.04 10.26
C ARG A 69 14.64 -3.54 10.01
N LEU A 70 13.64 -4.14 9.39
CA LEU A 70 13.62 -5.56 9.05
C LEU A 70 14.24 -5.86 7.68
N GLY A 71 14.77 -4.84 7.01
CA GLY A 71 15.42 -5.02 5.72
C GLY A 71 14.48 -5.22 4.54
N LEU A 72 13.20 -4.89 4.71
CA LEU A 72 12.21 -5.01 3.64
C LEU A 72 12.22 -3.76 2.77
N LYS A 73 12.04 -3.97 1.47
CA LYS A 73 11.80 -2.88 0.51
C LYS A 73 10.33 -2.57 0.47
N PHE A 74 9.97 -1.30 0.49
CA PHE A 74 8.57 -0.90 0.48
C PHE A 74 8.35 0.30 -0.43
N ILE A 75 7.09 0.48 -0.85
CA ILE A 75 6.63 1.61 -1.65
C ILE A 75 5.22 1.97 -1.19
N GLY A 76 4.87 3.26 -1.20
CA GLY A 76 3.53 3.72 -0.91
C GLY A 76 2.72 3.92 -2.18
N ILE A 77 1.44 4.26 -2.02
CA ILE A 77 0.52 4.45 -3.16
C ILE A 77 1.00 5.56 -4.10
N LEU A 78 1.55 6.64 -3.56
CA LEU A 78 2.07 7.73 -4.39
C LEU A 78 3.24 7.28 -5.25
N GLY A 79 4.10 6.42 -4.70
CA GLY A 79 5.20 5.83 -5.46
C GLY A 79 4.70 4.90 -6.55
N VAL A 80 3.64 4.13 -6.28
CA VAL A 80 3.02 3.27 -7.28
C VAL A 80 2.47 4.09 -8.44
N LEU A 81 1.77 5.20 -8.15
CA LEU A 81 1.22 6.06 -9.19
C LEU A 81 2.33 6.72 -10.03
N THR A 82 3.39 7.18 -9.37
CA THR A 82 4.53 7.77 -10.07
C THR A 82 5.18 6.78 -11.02
N GLU A 83 5.38 5.56 -10.55
CA GLU A 83 5.96 4.49 -11.37
C GLU A 83 5.03 4.10 -12.51
N ALA A 84 3.72 4.05 -12.27
CA ALA A 84 2.74 3.74 -13.30
C ALA A 84 2.77 4.78 -14.42
N LYS A 85 2.90 6.06 -14.07
CA LYS A 85 3.02 7.11 -15.07
C LYS A 85 4.34 6.99 -15.84
N ARG A 86 5.43 6.74 -15.13
CA ARG A 86 6.74 6.57 -15.76
C ARG A 86 6.73 5.44 -16.79
N ARG A 87 6.01 4.37 -16.50
CA ARG A 87 5.85 3.23 -17.42
C ARG A 87 4.74 3.41 -18.45
N GLN A 88 4.11 4.57 -18.46
CA GLN A 88 3.02 4.90 -19.39
C GLN A 88 1.78 3.99 -19.22
N LEU A 89 1.59 3.44 -18.03
CA LEU A 89 0.41 2.65 -17.70
C LEU A 89 -0.80 3.54 -17.42
N ILE A 90 -0.54 4.76 -16.96
CA ILE A 90 -1.56 5.80 -16.81
C ILE A 90 -1.03 7.09 -17.47
N PRO A 91 -1.89 7.88 -18.13
CA PRO A 91 -1.44 9.11 -18.77
C PRO A 91 -1.15 10.24 -17.79
N ARG A 92 -1.91 10.28 -16.68
CA ARG A 92 -1.80 11.34 -15.67
C ARG A 92 -2.09 10.78 -14.29
N ILE A 93 -1.40 11.33 -13.29
CA ILE A 93 -1.60 10.94 -11.88
C ILE A 93 -2.83 11.68 -11.30
N ARG A 94 -3.04 12.95 -11.68
CA ARG A 94 -4.06 13.81 -11.08
C ARG A 94 -5.45 13.17 -11.00
N PRO A 95 -6.04 12.61 -12.07
CA PRO A 95 -7.38 12.05 -11.97
C PRO A 95 -7.45 10.87 -10.99
N VAL A 96 -6.44 10.02 -10.97
CA VAL A 96 -6.39 8.86 -10.07
C VAL A 96 -6.25 9.32 -8.62
N LEU A 97 -5.36 10.27 -8.39
CA LEU A 97 -5.13 10.81 -7.04
C LEU A 97 -6.36 11.52 -6.50
N ASP A 98 -7.04 12.30 -7.34
CA ASP A 98 -8.29 12.96 -6.97
C ASP A 98 -9.37 11.96 -6.59
N ASN A 99 -9.51 10.88 -7.34
CA ASN A 99 -10.46 9.81 -7.02
C ASN A 99 -10.12 9.13 -5.69
N LEU A 100 -8.85 8.88 -5.42
CA LEU A 100 -8.41 8.31 -4.14
C LEU A 100 -8.77 9.22 -2.97
N ARG A 101 -8.59 10.53 -3.13
CA ARG A 101 -8.91 11.51 -2.09
C ARG A 101 -10.41 11.61 -1.84
N HIS A 102 -11.22 11.63 -2.90
CA HIS A 102 -12.66 11.88 -2.81
C HIS A 102 -13.50 10.63 -2.60
N GLN A 103 -13.10 9.50 -3.18
CA GLN A 103 -13.92 8.28 -3.15
C GLN A 103 -13.38 7.25 -2.16
N ALA A 104 -12.07 7.14 -2.01
CA ALA A 104 -11.46 6.13 -1.15
C ALA A 104 -10.98 6.70 0.20
N GLY A 105 -11.13 8.01 0.42
CA GLY A 105 -10.72 8.62 1.68
C GLY A 105 -9.21 8.65 1.91
N PHE A 106 -8.44 8.55 0.85
CA PHE A 106 -6.98 8.61 0.95
C PHE A 106 -6.55 10.03 1.33
N TRP A 107 -5.88 10.16 2.47
CA TRP A 107 -5.46 11.46 2.97
C TRP A 107 -4.05 11.80 2.52
N VAL A 108 -3.88 13.00 1.98
CA VAL A 108 -2.59 13.55 1.59
C VAL A 108 -2.63 15.05 1.81
N THR A 109 -1.53 15.62 2.29
CA THR A 109 -1.43 17.08 2.47
C THR A 109 -1.42 17.77 1.12
N ASP A 110 -1.89 19.03 1.09
CA ASP A 110 -1.84 19.83 -0.15
C ASP A 110 -0.41 19.99 -0.65
N ALA A 111 0.54 20.18 0.27
CA ALA A 111 1.95 20.32 -0.10
C ALA A 111 2.48 19.07 -0.80
N LEU A 112 2.17 17.89 -0.26
CA LEU A 112 2.59 16.62 -0.86
C LEU A 112 1.88 16.37 -2.19
N TYR A 113 0.58 16.66 -2.25
CA TYR A 113 -0.21 16.57 -3.48
C TYR A 113 0.44 17.39 -4.60
N GLN A 114 0.74 18.65 -4.33
CA GLN A 114 1.36 19.53 -5.33
C GLN A 114 2.75 19.04 -5.73
N ARG A 115 3.53 18.55 -4.76
CA ARG A 115 4.88 18.03 -5.05
C ARG A 115 4.83 16.81 -5.97
N VAL A 116 3.94 15.88 -5.69
CA VAL A 116 3.80 14.66 -6.51
C VAL A 116 3.43 15.02 -7.94
N LEU A 117 2.48 15.95 -8.11
CA LEU A 117 2.08 16.40 -9.44
C LEU A 117 3.21 17.14 -10.16
N ALA A 118 3.94 17.97 -9.45
CA ALA A 118 5.07 18.72 -10.03
C ALA A 118 6.17 17.76 -10.53
N VAL A 119 6.52 16.76 -9.73
CA VAL A 119 7.53 15.77 -10.10
C VAL A 119 7.06 14.97 -11.33
N ALA A 120 5.75 14.73 -11.44
CA ALA A 120 5.18 14.03 -12.58
C ALA A 120 4.96 14.91 -13.81
N GLY A 121 5.27 16.21 -13.73
CA GLY A 121 5.06 17.14 -14.83
C GLY A 121 3.63 17.63 -14.96
N GLU A 122 2.89 17.57 -13.89
CA GLU A 122 1.49 17.98 -13.83
C GLU A 122 1.31 19.14 -12.85
#